data_a6442db1e28fb5410a67d9f98ac0e6c6
#
_entry.id   a6442db1e28fb5410a67d9f98ac0e6c6
#
_cell.length_a   1.000
_cell.length_b   1.000
_cell.length_c   1.000
_cell.angle_alpha   90.00
_cell.angle_beta   90.00
_cell.angle_gamma   90.00
#
_symmetry.space_group_name_H-M   'P 1'
#
loop_
_entity.id
_entity.type
_entity.pdbx_description
1 polymer ?
#
loop_
_entity_poly.entity_id
_entity_poly.type
_entity_poly.pdbx_seq_one_letter_code
_entity_poly.pdbx_strand_id
1 'polypeptide(L)'
;MKIQNFKLEDIHPYEKNPRINEGAVDFLVKSIQTYGFINPIIVDKDHVIVAGHTRLLAAQRLGLDTAPVIVATHLTPEQARAYRIADNKSAELAEWNLQLLRDELLAIQEDGTDMGTLGFDTDELEELMRGDDPVTAGETDPNDAPAAPEVAESRPGEVYRLGPHRLLCGDSTKEADVAKLMGEDLAALWLTDPPYNVSYEGSTGMTIMNDSMEDAAFRDFLKRAFECAKNHMATGAPFYIWHADSEGYNFRGACHDVGLMVRQCLVWKKNSLVLGRQDYQWIHEPCLYGWKEGAAHPWHSDRSQTTVMEFDKPKKNDLHPTMKPVEMLVYLLKNSSKRGDLVMDTFGGSGSTLIACEQTGRVCRTMELDPKYCDVVRKRWAEFKFGEGCDWLAKTPAVCGDTEETVS
;
A
#
# COMPACT_ATOMS: atom_id res chain seq x y z
N MET A 1 -17.99 15.61 -43.11
CA MET A 1 -18.93 16.34 -42.25
C MET A 1 -18.36 17.74 -42.01
N LYS A 2 -19.20 18.78 -41.97
CA LYS A 2 -18.77 20.16 -41.72
C LYS A 2 -19.20 20.58 -40.34
N ILE A 3 -18.34 21.29 -39.62
CA ILE A 3 -18.68 21.94 -38.33
C ILE A 3 -19.50 23.21 -38.66
N GLN A 4 -20.59 23.39 -37.93
CA GLN A 4 -21.50 24.54 -38.06
C GLN A 4 -21.79 25.06 -36.65
N ASN A 5 -21.99 26.37 -36.49
CA ASN A 5 -22.41 26.93 -35.19
C ASN A 5 -23.94 26.94 -35.11
N PHE A 6 -24.50 26.23 -34.12
CA PHE A 6 -25.93 26.21 -33.84
C PHE A 6 -26.22 27.02 -32.59
N LYS A 7 -27.37 27.66 -32.53
CA LYS A 7 -27.86 28.22 -31.27
C LYS A 7 -28.13 27.08 -30.29
N LEU A 8 -27.89 27.30 -29.02
CA LEU A 8 -28.10 26.26 -27.99
C LEU A 8 -29.56 25.81 -27.93
N GLU A 9 -30.52 26.69 -28.23
CA GLU A 9 -31.95 26.38 -28.31
C GLU A 9 -32.33 25.40 -29.40
N ASP A 10 -31.52 25.32 -30.48
CA ASP A 10 -31.71 24.41 -31.61
C ASP A 10 -31.06 23.03 -31.39
N ILE A 11 -30.41 22.81 -30.25
CA ILE A 11 -29.74 21.54 -29.93
C ILE A 11 -30.56 20.80 -28.87
N HIS A 12 -31.08 19.63 -29.20
CA HIS A 12 -32.02 18.92 -28.35
C HIS A 12 -31.35 17.76 -27.59
N PRO A 13 -31.42 17.75 -26.25
CA PRO A 13 -30.96 16.60 -25.46
C PRO A 13 -31.75 15.32 -25.83
N TYR A 14 -31.08 14.16 -25.80
CA TYR A 14 -31.77 12.89 -25.92
C TYR A 14 -32.42 12.52 -24.60
N GLU A 15 -33.74 12.51 -24.49
CA GLU A 15 -34.51 12.30 -23.25
C GLU A 15 -34.19 10.98 -22.52
N LYS A 16 -33.83 9.93 -23.27
CA LYS A 16 -33.49 8.62 -22.72
C LYS A 16 -31.98 8.42 -22.57
N ASN A 17 -31.21 9.48 -22.31
CA ASN A 17 -29.78 9.37 -22.07
C ASN A 17 -29.51 8.61 -20.76
N PRO A 18 -28.82 7.44 -20.79
CA PRO A 18 -28.59 6.66 -19.58
C PRO A 18 -27.46 7.22 -18.71
N ARG A 19 -26.71 8.22 -19.19
CA ARG A 19 -25.53 8.74 -18.48
C ARG A 19 -25.88 9.96 -17.63
N ILE A 20 -25.44 9.95 -16.38
CA ILE A 20 -25.52 11.08 -15.46
C ILE A 20 -24.31 11.97 -15.71
N ASN A 21 -24.53 13.21 -16.17
CA ASN A 21 -23.45 14.09 -16.65
C ASN A 21 -23.05 15.21 -15.68
N GLU A 22 -23.79 15.42 -14.58
CA GLU A 22 -23.62 16.57 -13.70
C GLU A 22 -22.21 16.71 -13.13
N GLY A 23 -21.60 15.60 -12.69
CA GLY A 23 -20.24 15.60 -12.11
C GLY A 23 -19.13 16.03 -13.08
N ALA A 24 -19.35 15.91 -14.40
CA ALA A 24 -18.37 16.28 -15.42
C ALA A 24 -18.56 17.70 -15.99
N VAL A 25 -19.61 18.40 -15.61
CA VAL A 25 -19.94 19.73 -16.20
C VAL A 25 -18.91 20.77 -15.81
N ASP A 26 -18.53 20.84 -14.53
CA ASP A 26 -17.60 21.84 -14.01
C ASP A 26 -16.20 21.69 -14.62
N PHE A 27 -15.76 20.46 -14.85
CA PHE A 27 -14.55 20.17 -15.60
C PHE A 27 -14.63 20.71 -17.04
N LEU A 28 -15.69 20.37 -17.77
CA LEU A 28 -15.84 20.86 -19.15
C LEU A 28 -16.02 22.39 -19.25
N VAL A 29 -16.62 23.04 -18.27
CA VAL A 29 -16.66 24.50 -18.19
C VAL A 29 -15.25 25.07 -18.16
N LYS A 30 -14.39 24.59 -17.27
CA LYS A 30 -12.98 25.00 -17.17
C LYS A 30 -12.22 24.70 -18.47
N SER A 31 -12.40 23.50 -19.02
CA SER A 31 -11.76 23.09 -20.27
C SER A 31 -12.14 23.99 -21.45
N ILE A 32 -13.43 24.32 -21.62
CA ILE A 32 -13.89 25.21 -22.67
C ILE A 32 -13.38 26.65 -22.46
N GLN A 33 -13.30 27.14 -21.22
CA GLN A 33 -12.73 28.45 -20.91
C GLN A 33 -11.24 28.53 -21.25
N THR A 34 -10.49 27.47 -20.99
CA THR A 34 -9.03 27.44 -21.16
C THR A 34 -8.64 27.19 -22.60
N TYR A 35 -9.25 26.19 -23.25
CA TYR A 35 -8.84 25.70 -24.56
C TYR A 35 -9.80 26.09 -25.69
N GLY A 36 -10.94 26.70 -25.37
CA GLY A 36 -12.01 26.93 -26.33
C GLY A 36 -12.88 25.69 -26.57
N PHE A 37 -13.94 25.85 -27.36
CA PHE A 37 -14.86 24.78 -27.70
C PHE A 37 -14.29 23.93 -28.86
N ILE A 38 -13.27 23.13 -28.61
CA ILE A 38 -12.52 22.40 -29.65
C ILE A 38 -13.30 21.18 -30.16
N ASN A 39 -13.98 20.44 -29.28
CA ASN A 39 -14.63 19.18 -29.61
C ASN A 39 -16.14 19.41 -29.79
N PRO A 40 -16.68 19.36 -31.07
CA PRO A 40 -18.06 19.73 -31.36
C PRO A 40 -19.09 18.77 -30.76
N ILE A 41 -20.33 19.24 -30.60
CA ILE A 41 -21.48 18.40 -30.29
C ILE A 41 -21.91 17.67 -31.55
N ILE A 42 -22.19 16.38 -31.48
CA ILE A 42 -22.70 15.59 -32.60
C ILE A 42 -24.20 15.42 -32.42
N VAL A 43 -24.97 15.79 -33.43
CA VAL A 43 -26.44 15.63 -33.45
C VAL A 43 -26.87 14.79 -34.65
N ASP A 44 -28.05 14.21 -34.60
CA ASP A 44 -28.70 13.57 -35.75
C ASP A 44 -29.38 14.62 -36.64
N LYS A 45 -30.10 14.13 -37.67
CA LYS A 45 -30.82 15.00 -38.64
C LYS A 45 -31.93 15.87 -37.99
N ASP A 46 -32.44 15.47 -36.83
CA ASP A 46 -33.51 16.15 -36.09
C ASP A 46 -32.91 17.00 -34.96
N HIS A 47 -31.59 17.25 -35.00
CA HIS A 47 -30.78 18.01 -34.03
C HIS A 47 -30.78 17.41 -32.61
N VAL A 48 -31.13 16.13 -32.46
CA VAL A 48 -31.05 15.42 -31.18
C VAL A 48 -29.61 14.94 -30.91
N ILE A 49 -29.08 15.19 -29.73
CA ILE A 49 -27.68 14.87 -29.41
C ILE A 49 -27.41 13.36 -29.56
N VAL A 50 -26.36 13.05 -30.31
CA VAL A 50 -25.75 11.73 -30.44
C VAL A 50 -24.55 11.59 -29.52
N ALA A 51 -23.69 12.63 -29.45
CA ALA A 51 -22.56 12.69 -28.49
C ALA A 51 -22.36 14.15 -28.04
N GLY A 52 -22.07 14.34 -26.72
CA GLY A 52 -21.75 15.64 -26.16
C GLY A 52 -22.81 16.30 -25.30
N HIS A 53 -23.67 15.56 -24.63
CA HIS A 53 -24.65 16.10 -23.66
C HIS A 53 -23.99 16.99 -22.60
N THR A 54 -22.86 16.57 -22.04
CA THR A 54 -22.11 17.34 -21.03
C THR A 54 -21.58 18.66 -21.62
N ARG A 55 -21.20 18.67 -22.91
CA ARG A 55 -20.75 19.89 -23.62
C ARG A 55 -21.87 20.89 -23.79
N LEU A 56 -23.11 20.44 -24.06
CA LEU A 56 -24.27 21.31 -24.10
C LEU A 56 -24.52 21.94 -22.73
N LEU A 57 -24.49 21.15 -21.65
CA LEU A 57 -24.67 21.65 -20.29
C LEU A 57 -23.57 22.65 -19.89
N ALA A 58 -22.32 22.39 -20.26
CA ALA A 58 -21.22 23.31 -20.03
C ALA A 58 -21.38 24.63 -20.81
N ALA A 59 -21.80 24.57 -22.10
CA ALA A 59 -22.08 25.74 -22.90
C ALA A 59 -23.21 26.60 -22.30
N GLN A 60 -24.28 25.98 -21.82
CA GLN A 60 -25.38 26.66 -21.13
C GLN A 60 -24.91 27.33 -19.84
N ARG A 61 -24.08 26.64 -19.03
CA ARG A 61 -23.51 27.19 -17.78
C ARG A 61 -22.56 28.37 -18.04
N LEU A 62 -21.86 28.35 -19.18
CA LEU A 62 -21.01 29.44 -19.64
C LEU A 62 -21.80 30.63 -20.24
N GLY A 63 -23.10 30.49 -20.46
CA GLY A 63 -23.92 31.53 -21.09
C GLY A 63 -23.58 31.74 -22.56
N LEU A 64 -23.11 30.73 -23.28
CA LEU A 64 -22.82 30.84 -24.70
C LEU A 64 -24.13 30.87 -25.49
N ASP A 65 -24.19 31.69 -26.56
CA ASP A 65 -25.35 31.73 -27.44
C ASP A 65 -25.37 30.57 -28.46
N THR A 66 -24.17 30.11 -28.83
CA THR A 66 -23.98 29.08 -29.85
C THR A 66 -22.93 28.07 -29.47
N ALA A 67 -22.99 26.88 -30.06
CA ALA A 67 -21.97 25.84 -29.94
C ALA A 67 -21.61 25.23 -31.30
N PRO A 68 -20.38 24.73 -31.51
CA PRO A 68 -19.99 24.00 -32.70
C PRO A 68 -20.66 22.63 -32.74
N VAL A 69 -21.29 22.33 -33.86
CA VAL A 69 -22.09 21.12 -34.08
C VAL A 69 -21.69 20.41 -35.37
N ILE A 70 -21.71 19.10 -35.35
CA ILE A 70 -21.65 18.22 -36.52
C ILE A 70 -23.00 17.50 -36.65
N VAL A 71 -23.65 17.64 -37.80
CA VAL A 71 -24.88 16.91 -38.09
C VAL A 71 -24.56 15.57 -38.78
N ALA A 72 -24.87 14.46 -38.12
CA ALA A 72 -24.64 13.10 -38.61
C ALA A 72 -25.86 12.60 -39.43
N THR A 73 -26.08 13.20 -40.58
CA THR A 73 -27.25 12.94 -41.44
C THR A 73 -27.32 11.52 -42.01
N HIS A 74 -26.21 10.77 -41.97
CA HIS A 74 -26.11 9.42 -42.54
C HIS A 74 -26.57 8.32 -41.58
N LEU A 75 -26.78 8.64 -40.29
CA LEU A 75 -27.19 7.65 -39.27
C LEU A 75 -28.72 7.42 -39.34
N THR A 76 -29.13 6.15 -39.33
CA THR A 76 -30.51 5.80 -39.02
C THR A 76 -30.81 6.04 -37.54
N PRO A 77 -32.10 6.17 -37.14
CA PRO A 77 -32.46 6.31 -35.72
C PRO A 77 -31.89 5.18 -34.82
N GLU A 78 -31.89 3.94 -35.33
CA GLU A 78 -31.33 2.77 -34.63
C GLU A 78 -29.83 2.88 -34.49
N GLN A 79 -29.14 3.29 -35.55
CA GLN A 79 -27.69 3.52 -35.52
C GLN A 79 -27.30 4.66 -34.56
N ALA A 80 -28.06 5.76 -34.54
CA ALA A 80 -27.84 6.86 -33.62
C ALA A 80 -28.01 6.41 -32.16
N ARG A 81 -28.99 5.56 -31.85
CA ARG A 81 -29.20 4.97 -30.52
C ARG A 81 -28.02 4.06 -30.11
N ALA A 82 -27.59 3.18 -30.99
CA ALA A 82 -26.47 2.28 -30.75
C ALA A 82 -25.16 3.05 -30.56
N TYR A 83 -24.92 4.05 -31.41
CA TYR A 83 -23.70 4.88 -31.35
C TYR A 83 -23.60 5.69 -30.05
N ARG A 84 -24.72 6.21 -29.49
CA ARG A 84 -24.74 6.89 -28.19
C ARG A 84 -24.15 6.03 -27.07
N ILE A 85 -24.40 4.71 -27.11
CA ILE A 85 -23.85 3.78 -26.11
C ILE A 85 -22.39 3.43 -26.45
N ALA A 86 -22.11 3.12 -27.71
CA ALA A 86 -20.77 2.71 -28.15
C ALA A 86 -19.71 3.80 -27.94
N ASP A 87 -20.04 5.06 -28.26
CA ASP A 87 -19.15 6.21 -28.04
C ASP A 87 -18.73 6.37 -26.58
N ASN A 88 -19.70 6.27 -25.66
CA ASN A 88 -19.41 6.33 -24.24
C ASN A 88 -18.60 5.11 -23.75
N LYS A 89 -18.95 3.90 -24.25
CA LYS A 89 -18.28 2.67 -23.81
C LYS A 89 -16.85 2.57 -24.31
N SER A 90 -16.54 3.11 -25.48
CA SER A 90 -15.18 3.10 -26.02
C SER A 90 -14.19 3.87 -25.14
N ALA A 91 -14.61 4.98 -24.54
CA ALA A 91 -13.78 5.76 -23.61
C ALA A 91 -13.49 4.99 -22.29
N GLU A 92 -14.42 4.10 -21.87
CA GLU A 92 -14.23 3.29 -20.67
C GLU A 92 -13.31 2.06 -20.89
N LEU A 93 -13.06 1.67 -22.14
CA LEU A 93 -12.19 0.56 -22.50
C LEU A 93 -10.73 0.96 -22.67
N ALA A 94 -10.46 2.26 -22.76
CA ALA A 94 -9.10 2.76 -22.86
C ALA A 94 -8.45 2.83 -21.47
N GLU A 95 -7.21 2.34 -21.37
CA GLU A 95 -6.41 2.39 -20.16
C GLU A 95 -5.24 3.35 -20.33
N TRP A 96 -4.85 4.02 -19.25
CA TRP A 96 -3.69 4.88 -19.25
C TRP A 96 -2.39 4.05 -19.10
N ASN A 97 -1.38 4.37 -19.91
CA ASN A 97 -0.02 4.03 -19.56
C ASN A 97 0.43 5.00 -18.47
N LEU A 98 0.42 4.55 -17.21
CA LEU A 98 0.63 5.41 -16.04
C LEU A 98 2.00 6.09 -16.04
N GLN A 99 3.06 5.43 -16.57
CA GLN A 99 4.39 6.02 -16.66
C GLN A 99 4.40 7.19 -17.66
N LEU A 100 3.88 6.97 -18.87
CA LEU A 100 3.81 8.03 -19.87
C LEU A 100 2.89 9.18 -19.43
N LEU A 101 1.76 8.85 -18.80
CA LEU A 101 0.84 9.85 -18.27
C LEU A 101 1.54 10.72 -17.21
N ARG A 102 2.30 10.12 -16.30
CA ARG A 102 3.06 10.83 -15.28
C ARG A 102 4.09 11.77 -15.90
N ASP A 103 4.87 11.29 -16.87
CA ASP A 103 5.90 12.10 -17.52
C ASP A 103 5.27 13.33 -18.20
N GLU A 104 4.12 13.19 -18.84
CA GLU A 104 3.34 14.30 -19.42
C GLU A 104 2.78 15.23 -18.34
N LEU A 105 2.23 14.71 -17.24
CA LEU A 105 1.71 15.53 -16.14
C LEU A 105 2.82 16.38 -15.49
N LEU A 106 4.01 15.82 -15.30
CA LEU A 106 5.17 16.55 -14.78
C LEU A 106 5.60 17.66 -15.74
N ALA A 107 5.68 17.40 -17.04
CA ALA A 107 6.01 18.40 -18.03
C ALA A 107 4.97 19.52 -18.10
N ILE A 108 3.67 19.19 -18.05
CA ILE A 108 2.57 20.15 -18.02
C ILE A 108 2.64 21.05 -16.75
N GLN A 109 3.01 20.47 -15.60
CA GLN A 109 3.20 21.22 -14.37
C GLN A 109 4.40 22.18 -14.46
N GLU A 110 5.52 21.73 -15.03
CA GLU A 110 6.73 22.57 -15.25
C GLU A 110 6.43 23.75 -16.16
N ASP A 111 5.54 23.57 -17.16
CA ASP A 111 5.08 24.62 -18.06
C ASP A 111 4.12 25.63 -17.37
N GLY A 112 3.74 25.38 -16.11
CA GLY A 112 2.87 26.25 -15.31
C GLY A 112 1.39 26.18 -15.68
N THR A 113 0.95 25.14 -16.37
CA THR A 113 -0.46 24.91 -16.69
C THR A 113 -1.25 24.55 -15.43
N ASP A 114 -2.47 25.08 -15.31
CA ASP A 114 -3.37 24.74 -14.21
C ASP A 114 -3.81 23.26 -14.31
N MET A 115 -3.27 22.43 -13.44
CA MET A 115 -3.55 21.00 -13.35
C MET A 115 -5.04 20.68 -13.12
N GLY A 116 -5.80 21.61 -12.50
CA GLY A 116 -7.25 21.48 -12.31
C GLY A 116 -8.07 21.51 -13.61
N THR A 117 -7.44 21.80 -14.76
CA THR A 117 -8.07 21.78 -16.09
C THR A 117 -7.99 20.39 -16.76
N LEU A 118 -7.27 19.43 -16.18
CA LEU A 118 -7.02 18.11 -16.77
C LEU A 118 -8.10 17.07 -16.42
N GLY A 119 -8.92 17.34 -15.38
CA GLY A 119 -10.05 16.49 -15.02
C GLY A 119 -9.76 15.40 -13.99
N PHE A 120 -8.54 15.32 -13.51
CA PHE A 120 -8.16 14.50 -12.35
C PHE A 120 -8.52 15.23 -11.06
N ASP A 121 -8.90 14.49 -10.02
CA ASP A 121 -9.01 15.09 -8.69
C ASP A 121 -7.63 15.30 -8.05
N THR A 122 -7.58 16.04 -6.94
CA THR A 122 -6.32 16.42 -6.30
C THR A 122 -5.55 15.19 -5.81
N ASP A 123 -6.26 14.23 -5.19
CA ASP A 123 -5.63 13.03 -4.64
C ASP A 123 -5.12 12.11 -5.76
N GLU A 124 -5.90 11.99 -6.85
CA GLU A 124 -5.52 11.25 -8.06
C GLU A 124 -4.28 11.85 -8.74
N LEU A 125 -4.23 13.19 -8.88
CA LEU A 125 -3.05 13.88 -9.41
C LEU A 125 -1.82 13.68 -8.53
N GLU A 126 -1.95 13.83 -7.22
CA GLU A 126 -0.85 13.59 -6.30
C GLU A 126 -0.33 12.16 -6.39
N GLU A 127 -1.21 11.17 -6.55
CA GLU A 127 -0.83 9.77 -6.71
C GLU A 127 -0.13 9.51 -8.04
N LEU A 128 -0.68 10.00 -9.16
CA LEU A 128 -0.09 9.87 -10.49
C LEU A 128 1.28 10.55 -10.58
N MET A 129 1.42 11.75 -10.04
CA MET A 129 2.66 12.51 -10.07
C MET A 129 3.74 11.98 -9.14
N ARG A 130 3.35 11.34 -8.04
CA ARG A 130 4.27 10.66 -7.13
C ARG A 130 5.03 9.53 -7.82
N GLY A 131 4.41 8.88 -8.80
CA GLY A 131 4.97 7.80 -9.61
C GLY A 131 5.20 6.51 -8.87
N ASP A 132 5.84 5.57 -9.55
CA ASP A 132 6.30 4.35 -8.92
C ASP A 132 7.15 4.70 -7.71
N ASP A 133 6.79 4.14 -6.58
CA ASP A 133 7.53 4.22 -5.34
C ASP A 133 8.85 3.45 -5.55
N PRO A 134 9.99 4.15 -5.79
CA PRO A 134 11.19 3.46 -6.22
C PRO A 134 11.71 2.55 -5.10
N VAL A 135 12.08 1.35 -5.47
CA VAL A 135 12.77 0.43 -4.58
C VAL A 135 14.27 0.74 -4.67
N THR A 136 14.83 1.25 -3.59
CA THR A 136 16.27 1.56 -3.53
C THR A 136 17.06 0.27 -3.32
N ALA A 137 18.02 0.00 -4.18
CA ALA A 137 18.96 -1.09 -3.98
C ALA A 137 19.89 -0.78 -2.79
N GLY A 138 20.17 -1.79 -1.97
CA GLY A 138 21.22 -1.72 -0.94
C GLY A 138 22.57 -2.19 -1.47
N GLU A 139 23.57 -2.13 -0.60
CA GLU A 139 24.93 -2.62 -0.87
C GLU A 139 25.03 -4.16 -0.75
N THR A 140 24.02 -4.82 -0.14
CA THR A 140 23.94 -6.29 0.01
C THR A 140 22.58 -6.79 -0.49
N ASP A 141 22.45 -8.12 -0.67
CA ASP A 141 21.14 -8.73 -0.98
C ASP A 141 20.16 -8.44 0.17
N PRO A 142 18.97 -7.88 -0.12
CA PRO A 142 17.98 -7.59 0.91
C PRO A 142 17.57 -8.83 1.73
N ASN A 143 17.66 -10.03 1.17
CA ASN A 143 17.33 -11.27 1.87
C ASN A 143 18.51 -11.88 2.66
N ASP A 144 19.71 -11.31 2.58
CA ASP A 144 20.81 -11.75 3.42
C ASP A 144 20.64 -11.27 4.86
N ALA A 145 20.82 -12.18 5.82
CA ALA A 145 20.80 -11.87 7.24
C ALA A 145 22.02 -12.49 7.92
N PRO A 146 22.77 -11.74 8.72
CA PRO A 146 23.94 -12.25 9.43
C PRO A 146 23.52 -13.28 10.48
N ALA A 147 24.47 -14.17 10.85
CA ALA A 147 24.27 -15.10 11.96
C ALA A 147 24.08 -14.35 13.27
N ALA A 148 23.24 -14.89 14.16
CA ALA A 148 23.12 -14.38 15.51
C ALA A 148 24.45 -14.56 16.28
N PRO A 149 24.93 -13.56 17.00
CA PRO A 149 26.18 -13.64 17.76
C PRO A 149 26.04 -14.58 18.97
N GLU A 150 27.17 -15.11 19.44
CA GLU A 150 27.18 -15.91 20.67
C GLU A 150 26.82 -15.05 21.90
N VAL A 151 27.34 -13.82 21.94
CA VAL A 151 27.08 -12.84 22.99
C VAL A 151 26.48 -11.60 22.36
N ALA A 152 25.37 -11.14 22.92
CA ALA A 152 24.68 -9.96 22.40
C ALA A 152 25.33 -8.66 22.89
N GLU A 153 25.40 -7.66 21.97
CA GLU A 153 25.75 -6.28 22.28
C GLU A 153 24.51 -5.44 22.65
N SER A 154 23.36 -5.80 22.07
CA SER A 154 22.07 -5.18 22.38
C SER A 154 21.58 -5.58 23.77
N ARG A 155 20.83 -4.69 24.42
CA ARG A 155 20.37 -4.89 25.79
C ARG A 155 18.85 -4.74 25.91
N PRO A 156 18.20 -5.56 26.74
CA PRO A 156 16.78 -5.42 27.03
C PRO A 156 16.42 -4.00 27.49
N GLY A 157 15.35 -3.46 26.96
CA GLY A 157 14.85 -2.12 27.25
C GLY A 157 15.55 -0.98 26.50
N GLU A 158 16.61 -1.22 25.72
CA GLU A 158 17.28 -0.19 24.95
C GLU A 158 16.62 0.02 23.57
N VAL A 159 16.52 1.29 23.13
CA VAL A 159 16.10 1.69 21.79
C VAL A 159 17.34 2.03 20.98
N TYR A 160 17.43 1.49 19.77
CA TYR A 160 18.51 1.75 18.83
C TYR A 160 17.99 2.55 17.63
N ARG A 161 18.79 3.53 17.17
CA ARG A 161 18.49 4.33 15.99
C ARG A 161 19.19 3.74 14.75
N LEU A 162 18.43 3.42 13.72
CA LEU A 162 18.91 2.90 12.44
C LEU A 162 18.48 3.88 11.32
N GLY A 163 19.25 4.96 11.16
CA GLY A 163 18.83 6.06 10.29
C GLY A 163 17.52 6.69 10.78
N PRO A 164 16.43 6.66 9.97
CA PRO A 164 15.11 7.14 10.38
C PRO A 164 14.34 6.10 11.22
N HIS A 165 14.79 4.84 11.23
CA HIS A 165 14.11 3.74 11.91
C HIS A 165 14.49 3.65 13.38
N ARG A 166 13.67 2.95 14.16
CA ARG A 166 13.99 2.57 15.56
C ARG A 166 13.76 1.08 15.76
N LEU A 167 14.66 0.48 16.56
CA LEU A 167 14.54 -0.88 17.06
C LEU A 167 14.54 -0.83 18.58
N LEU A 168 13.55 -1.45 19.21
CA LEU A 168 13.55 -1.67 20.67
C LEU A 168 13.84 -3.14 20.96
N CYS A 169 14.81 -3.41 21.84
CA CYS A 169 14.94 -4.72 22.47
C CYS A 169 13.91 -4.81 23.61
N GLY A 170 12.71 -5.37 23.32
CA GLY A 170 11.58 -5.30 24.25
C GLY A 170 10.51 -6.35 23.99
N ASP A 171 9.47 -6.31 24.82
CA ASP A 171 8.37 -7.27 24.86
C ASP A 171 7.08 -6.65 24.32
N SER A 172 6.61 -7.14 23.17
CA SER A 172 5.42 -6.68 22.45
C SER A 172 4.11 -6.80 23.27
N THR A 173 4.11 -7.60 24.33
CA THR A 173 2.97 -7.75 25.26
C THR A 173 2.94 -6.68 26.36
N LYS A 174 3.94 -5.79 26.40
CA LYS A 174 4.05 -4.71 27.37
C LYS A 174 3.77 -3.36 26.72
N GLU A 175 2.69 -2.73 27.14
CA GLU A 175 2.32 -1.40 26.65
C GLU A 175 3.44 -0.36 26.80
N ALA A 176 4.16 -0.41 27.92
CA ALA A 176 5.27 0.52 28.19
C ALA A 176 6.42 0.38 27.17
N ASP A 177 6.69 -0.84 26.69
CA ASP A 177 7.73 -1.09 25.70
C ASP A 177 7.28 -0.59 24.33
N VAL A 178 6.01 -0.87 23.93
CA VAL A 178 5.47 -0.38 22.65
C VAL A 178 5.39 1.16 22.66
N ALA A 179 4.92 1.76 23.76
CA ALA A 179 4.91 3.21 23.92
C ALA A 179 6.31 3.83 23.84
N LYS A 180 7.33 3.18 24.43
CA LYS A 180 8.72 3.63 24.33
C LYS A 180 9.27 3.58 22.90
N LEU A 181 8.91 2.55 22.13
CA LEU A 181 9.29 2.42 20.71
C LEU A 181 8.64 3.50 19.87
N MET A 182 7.33 3.70 20.05
CA MET A 182 6.51 4.57 19.21
C MET A 182 6.64 6.06 19.59
N GLY A 183 6.83 6.37 20.87
CA GLY A 183 6.72 7.74 21.36
C GLY A 183 5.29 8.27 21.21
N GLU A 184 5.13 9.45 20.63
CA GLU A 184 3.83 10.05 20.32
C GLU A 184 3.31 9.66 18.92
N ASP A 185 4.13 8.94 18.13
CA ASP A 185 3.79 8.56 16.76
C ASP A 185 2.72 7.46 16.71
N LEU A 186 1.86 7.50 15.68
CA LEU A 186 0.93 6.42 15.36
C LEU A 186 1.34 5.75 14.06
N ALA A 187 1.28 4.42 14.04
CA ALA A 187 1.59 3.65 12.85
C ALA A 187 0.51 3.83 11.77
N ALA A 188 0.92 4.15 10.56
CA ALA A 188 0.07 4.15 9.37
C ALA A 188 -0.17 2.74 8.83
N LEU A 189 0.69 1.78 9.20
CA LEU A 189 0.59 0.37 8.84
C LEU A 189 1.22 -0.49 9.94
N TRP A 190 0.55 -1.60 10.29
CA TRP A 190 1.11 -2.65 11.14
C TRP A 190 1.32 -3.93 10.33
N LEU A 191 2.59 -4.32 10.14
CA LEU A 191 3.00 -5.52 9.39
C LEU A 191 3.88 -6.36 10.29
N THR A 192 3.44 -7.59 10.65
CA THR A 192 4.08 -8.34 11.72
C THR A 192 3.98 -9.85 11.57
N ASP A 193 4.95 -10.56 12.16
CA ASP A 193 5.13 -12.01 12.08
C ASP A 193 5.36 -12.62 13.48
N PRO A 194 4.30 -12.74 14.32
CA PRO A 194 4.43 -13.28 15.66
C PRO A 194 4.84 -14.77 15.67
N PRO A 195 5.33 -15.31 16.81
CA PRO A 195 5.52 -16.76 16.96
C PRO A 195 4.23 -17.53 16.65
N TYR A 196 4.37 -18.73 16.01
CA TYR A 196 3.22 -19.50 15.52
C TYR A 196 2.73 -20.58 16.47
N ASN A 197 3.40 -20.78 17.61
CA ASN A 197 3.09 -21.85 18.58
C ASN A 197 3.16 -23.26 18.01
N VAL A 198 4.09 -23.49 17.10
CA VAL A 198 4.27 -24.79 16.41
C VAL A 198 5.49 -25.56 16.91
N SER A 199 6.09 -25.13 18.00
CA SER A 199 7.30 -25.72 18.59
C SER A 199 8.42 -25.88 17.56
N TYR A 200 8.69 -24.79 16.81
CA TYR A 200 9.67 -24.84 15.72
C TYR A 200 11.06 -25.16 16.24
N GLU A 201 11.67 -26.19 15.66
CA GLU A 201 13.07 -26.54 15.87
C GLU A 201 13.78 -26.62 14.50
N GLY A 202 14.68 -25.67 14.27
CA GLY A 202 15.49 -25.64 13.05
C GLY A 202 16.50 -26.79 12.98
N SER A 203 17.00 -27.09 11.78
CA SER A 203 18.04 -28.13 11.56
C SER A 203 19.33 -27.90 12.35
N THR A 204 19.57 -26.68 12.80
CA THR A 204 20.71 -26.27 13.64
C THR A 204 20.41 -26.24 15.15
N GLY A 205 19.23 -26.74 15.57
CA GLY A 205 18.77 -26.66 16.97
C GLY A 205 18.24 -25.27 17.37
N MET A 206 18.02 -24.38 16.43
CA MET A 206 17.43 -23.07 16.67
C MET A 206 15.96 -23.20 17.05
N THR A 207 15.56 -22.56 18.14
CA THR A 207 14.16 -22.47 18.61
C THR A 207 13.70 -21.02 18.59
N ILE A 208 12.39 -20.82 18.47
CA ILE A 208 11.75 -19.51 18.55
C ILE A 208 11.22 -19.30 19.96
N MET A 209 11.47 -18.14 20.55
CA MET A 209 10.92 -17.79 21.88
C MET A 209 9.39 -17.69 21.79
N ASN A 210 8.72 -18.18 22.84
CA ASN A 210 7.24 -18.18 22.93
C ASN A 210 6.50 -19.00 21.85
N ASP A 211 7.16 -20.01 21.26
CA ASP A 211 6.60 -20.86 20.19
C ASP A 211 6.12 -22.25 20.69
N SER A 212 5.98 -22.44 22.00
CA SER A 212 5.49 -23.66 22.63
C SER A 212 4.70 -23.34 23.90
N MET A 213 3.47 -22.87 23.74
CA MET A 213 2.56 -22.52 24.82
C MET A 213 1.31 -23.38 24.80
N GLU A 214 0.66 -23.55 25.96
CA GLU A 214 -0.70 -24.04 26.05
C GLU A 214 -1.66 -23.09 25.30
N ASP A 215 -2.67 -23.62 24.64
CA ASP A 215 -3.58 -22.94 23.73
C ASP A 215 -4.18 -21.63 24.30
N ALA A 216 -4.72 -21.72 25.53
CA ALA A 216 -5.28 -20.54 26.22
C ALA A 216 -4.25 -19.47 26.56
N ALA A 217 -3.03 -19.88 26.92
CA ALA A 217 -1.93 -18.97 27.24
C ALA A 217 -1.41 -18.28 25.95
N PHE A 218 -1.36 -19.04 24.85
CA PHE A 218 -0.98 -18.48 23.55
C PHE A 218 -1.97 -17.43 23.06
N ARG A 219 -3.27 -17.71 23.16
CA ARG A 219 -4.28 -16.72 22.81
C ARG A 219 -4.21 -15.46 23.66
N ASP A 220 -3.95 -15.59 24.98
CA ASP A 220 -3.76 -14.43 25.86
C ASP A 220 -2.50 -13.64 25.49
N PHE A 221 -1.41 -14.33 25.17
CA PHE A 221 -0.20 -13.72 24.63
C PHE A 221 -0.47 -12.88 23.38
N LEU A 222 -1.12 -13.47 22.38
CA LEU A 222 -1.50 -12.75 21.14
C LEU A 222 -2.41 -11.57 21.43
N LYS A 223 -3.43 -11.77 22.29
CA LYS A 223 -4.37 -10.71 22.66
C LYS A 223 -3.64 -9.50 23.25
N ARG A 224 -2.74 -9.71 24.22
CA ARG A 224 -1.97 -8.61 24.84
C ARG A 224 -1.08 -7.90 23.83
N ALA A 225 -0.37 -8.64 22.99
CA ALA A 225 0.48 -8.05 21.94
C ALA A 225 -0.34 -7.24 20.93
N PHE A 226 -1.50 -7.76 20.50
CA PHE A 226 -2.37 -7.09 19.53
C PHE A 226 -3.06 -5.86 20.13
N GLU A 227 -3.40 -5.89 21.42
CA GLU A 227 -3.95 -4.74 22.12
C GLU A 227 -2.94 -3.59 22.19
N CYS A 228 -1.70 -3.90 22.61
CA CYS A 228 -0.61 -2.92 22.62
C CYS A 228 -0.38 -2.33 21.21
N ALA A 229 -0.26 -3.17 20.18
CA ALA A 229 -0.07 -2.70 18.81
C ALA A 229 -1.24 -1.82 18.34
N LYS A 230 -2.49 -2.25 18.56
CA LYS A 230 -3.70 -1.49 18.17
C LYS A 230 -3.74 -0.10 18.79
N ASN A 231 -3.31 0.06 20.04
CA ASN A 231 -3.28 1.36 20.72
C ASN A 231 -2.39 2.36 20.00
N HIS A 232 -1.33 1.89 19.34
CA HIS A 232 -0.36 2.71 18.61
C HIS A 232 -0.58 2.75 17.08
N MET A 233 -1.71 2.27 16.58
CA MET A 233 -2.12 2.42 15.19
C MET A 233 -2.99 3.66 14.99
N ALA A 234 -2.84 4.37 13.88
CA ALA A 234 -3.77 5.39 13.43
C ALA A 234 -5.15 4.77 13.10
N THR A 235 -6.22 5.56 13.16
CA THR A 235 -7.54 5.14 12.67
C THR A 235 -7.48 4.90 11.17
N GLY A 236 -8.06 3.81 10.69
CA GLY A 236 -7.97 3.38 9.29
C GLY A 236 -6.67 2.64 8.94
N ALA A 237 -5.65 2.64 9.81
CA ALA A 237 -4.38 1.96 9.52
C ALA A 237 -4.58 0.48 9.23
N PRO A 238 -4.09 -0.04 8.10
CA PRO A 238 -4.13 -1.45 7.77
C PRO A 238 -3.23 -2.27 8.68
N PHE A 239 -3.53 -3.57 8.76
CA PHE A 239 -2.64 -4.54 9.39
C PHE A 239 -2.49 -5.79 8.54
N TYR A 240 -1.30 -6.39 8.59
CA TYR A 240 -0.95 -7.70 8.05
C TYR A 240 -0.31 -8.53 9.15
N ILE A 241 -0.96 -9.65 9.51
CA ILE A 241 -0.50 -10.53 10.59
C ILE A 241 -0.30 -11.93 10.03
N TRP A 242 0.95 -12.35 9.93
CA TRP A 242 1.31 -13.69 9.49
C TRP A 242 1.00 -14.72 10.56
N HIS A 243 0.62 -15.94 10.17
CA HIS A 243 0.36 -17.02 11.12
C HIS A 243 0.48 -18.40 10.47
N ALA A 244 0.61 -19.44 11.29
CA ALA A 244 0.40 -20.82 10.83
C ALA A 244 -1.11 -21.09 10.69
N ASP A 245 -1.50 -21.86 9.68
CA ASP A 245 -2.92 -22.23 9.46
C ASP A 245 -3.49 -23.01 10.65
N SER A 246 -2.67 -23.90 11.26
CA SER A 246 -3.05 -24.67 12.47
C SER A 246 -3.49 -23.79 13.65
N GLU A 247 -2.93 -22.57 13.76
CA GLU A 247 -3.21 -21.61 14.83
C GLU A 247 -4.19 -20.51 14.42
N GLY A 248 -4.75 -20.61 13.21
CA GLY A 248 -5.66 -19.59 12.65
C GLY A 248 -6.84 -19.23 13.56
N TYR A 249 -7.32 -20.18 14.39
CA TYR A 249 -8.36 -19.93 15.38
C TYR A 249 -7.89 -18.94 16.48
N ASN A 250 -6.70 -19.15 17.03
CA ASN A 250 -6.13 -18.30 18.09
C ASN A 250 -5.81 -16.90 17.55
N PHE A 251 -5.22 -16.78 16.36
CA PHE A 251 -4.93 -15.51 15.74
C PHE A 251 -6.19 -14.69 15.42
N ARG A 252 -7.19 -15.29 14.78
CA ARG A 252 -8.48 -14.63 14.49
C ARG A 252 -9.23 -14.28 15.76
N GLY A 253 -9.18 -15.18 16.75
CA GLY A 253 -9.79 -14.96 18.05
C GLY A 253 -9.14 -13.79 18.80
N ALA A 254 -7.82 -13.69 18.82
CA ALA A 254 -7.11 -12.57 19.43
C ALA A 254 -7.42 -11.23 18.73
N CYS A 255 -7.47 -11.20 17.40
CA CYS A 255 -7.93 -10.02 16.64
C CYS A 255 -9.33 -9.60 17.06
N HIS A 256 -10.28 -10.54 17.12
CA HIS A 256 -11.66 -10.29 17.54
C HIS A 256 -11.74 -9.75 18.98
N ASP A 257 -11.00 -10.36 19.90
CA ASP A 257 -10.99 -9.98 21.33
C ASP A 257 -10.54 -8.54 21.58
N VAL A 258 -9.63 -8.03 20.73
CA VAL A 258 -9.16 -6.63 20.81
C VAL A 258 -9.92 -5.70 19.86
N GLY A 259 -10.91 -6.20 19.11
CA GLY A 259 -11.71 -5.40 18.17
C GLY A 259 -10.94 -4.99 16.91
N LEU A 260 -9.99 -5.79 16.46
CA LEU A 260 -9.38 -5.72 15.14
C LEU A 260 -10.19 -6.60 14.17
N MET A 261 -10.84 -6.00 13.19
CA MET A 261 -11.69 -6.73 12.27
C MET A 261 -10.91 -7.28 11.08
N VAL A 262 -10.68 -8.60 11.06
CA VAL A 262 -10.09 -9.28 9.90
C VAL A 262 -11.05 -9.22 8.73
N ARG A 263 -10.60 -8.66 7.60
CA ARG A 263 -11.40 -8.49 6.38
C ARG A 263 -11.14 -9.60 5.35
N GLN A 264 -9.86 -9.97 5.18
CA GLN A 264 -9.44 -10.99 4.24
C GLN A 264 -8.33 -11.86 4.84
N CYS A 265 -8.15 -13.04 4.30
CA CYS A 265 -6.98 -13.87 4.52
C CYS A 265 -6.19 -13.93 3.21
N LEU A 266 -4.98 -13.38 3.22
CA LEU A 266 -4.05 -13.50 2.13
C LEU A 266 -3.27 -14.81 2.29
N VAL A 267 -2.78 -15.35 1.20
CA VAL A 267 -2.04 -16.61 1.18
C VAL A 267 -0.75 -16.40 0.39
N TRP A 268 0.38 -16.50 1.04
CA TRP A 268 1.65 -16.60 0.35
C TRP A 268 1.87 -18.04 -0.11
N LYS A 269 1.82 -18.29 -1.41
CA LYS A 269 2.18 -19.54 -2.04
C LYS A 269 3.68 -19.58 -2.29
N LYS A 270 4.37 -20.53 -1.68
CA LYS A 270 5.80 -20.73 -1.80
C LYS A 270 6.14 -21.53 -3.08
N ASN A 271 7.35 -21.39 -3.58
CA ASN A 271 7.87 -22.18 -4.71
C ASN A 271 8.32 -23.61 -4.32
N SER A 272 8.36 -23.91 -3.03
CA SER A 272 8.73 -25.25 -2.52
C SER A 272 7.85 -25.64 -1.33
N LEU A 273 7.50 -26.91 -1.27
CA LEU A 273 6.77 -27.47 -0.13
C LEU A 273 7.66 -27.64 1.10
N VAL A 274 7.02 -27.65 2.26
CA VAL A 274 7.66 -28.05 3.52
C VAL A 274 7.27 -29.50 3.78
N LEU A 275 8.25 -30.39 3.70
CA LEU A 275 8.04 -31.82 3.94
C LEU A 275 7.69 -32.04 5.42
N GLY A 276 6.54 -32.63 5.69
CA GLY A 276 6.03 -32.96 7.01
C GLY A 276 5.43 -34.34 7.07
N ARG A 277 4.82 -34.69 8.20
CA ARG A 277 4.17 -36.01 8.42
C ARG A 277 2.68 -36.01 8.02
N GLN A 278 2.15 -34.86 7.54
CA GLN A 278 0.77 -34.72 7.10
C GLN A 278 0.57 -35.35 5.73
N ASP A 279 -0.69 -35.69 5.40
CA ASP A 279 -1.08 -36.21 4.08
C ASP A 279 -0.84 -35.18 2.97
N TYR A 280 -1.22 -33.90 3.23
CA TYR A 280 -0.95 -32.77 2.35
C TYR A 280 0.22 -31.95 2.85
N GLN A 281 1.20 -31.70 1.99
CA GLN A 281 2.39 -30.92 2.36
C GLN A 281 2.12 -29.43 2.28
N TRP A 282 2.55 -28.68 3.30
CA TRP A 282 2.40 -27.25 3.33
C TRP A 282 3.24 -26.55 2.25
N ILE A 283 2.59 -25.73 1.43
CA ILE A 283 3.22 -24.92 0.39
C ILE A 283 2.83 -23.44 0.53
N HIS A 284 2.12 -23.09 1.58
CA HIS A 284 1.64 -21.73 1.78
C HIS A 284 1.75 -21.28 3.24
N GLU A 285 1.67 -19.99 3.43
CA GLU A 285 1.46 -19.34 4.73
C GLU A 285 0.33 -18.32 4.63
N PRO A 286 -0.64 -18.33 5.55
CA PRO A 286 -1.72 -17.36 5.59
C PRO A 286 -1.30 -16.08 6.30
N CYS A 287 -1.91 -14.96 5.89
CA CYS A 287 -1.74 -13.65 6.48
C CYS A 287 -3.11 -12.99 6.67
N LEU A 288 -3.44 -12.59 7.89
CA LEU A 288 -4.67 -11.84 8.18
C LEU A 288 -4.52 -10.39 7.74
N TYR A 289 -5.47 -9.92 6.95
CA TYR A 289 -5.53 -8.53 6.51
C TYR A 289 -6.82 -7.86 7.02
N GLY A 290 -6.69 -6.63 7.47
CA GLY A 290 -7.78 -5.77 7.89
C GLY A 290 -7.25 -4.37 8.22
N TRP A 291 -8.05 -3.57 8.91
CA TRP A 291 -7.66 -2.21 9.35
C TRP A 291 -8.35 -1.83 10.65
N LYS A 292 -7.72 -0.91 11.40
CA LYS A 292 -8.31 -0.32 12.61
C LYS A 292 -9.51 0.55 12.21
N GLU A 293 -10.64 0.31 12.82
CA GLU A 293 -11.86 1.07 12.53
C GLU A 293 -11.77 2.55 12.93
N GLY A 294 -12.65 3.37 12.38
CA GLY A 294 -12.79 4.79 12.72
C GLY A 294 -12.45 5.76 11.57
N ALA A 295 -11.82 5.27 10.49
CA ALA A 295 -11.58 6.03 9.26
C ALA A 295 -11.54 5.08 8.04
N ALA A 296 -11.57 5.63 6.83
CA ALA A 296 -11.29 4.88 5.60
C ALA A 296 -9.85 4.36 5.64
N HIS A 297 -9.65 3.12 5.20
CA HIS A 297 -8.29 2.56 5.08
C HIS A 297 -7.62 3.04 3.79
N PRO A 298 -6.31 3.31 3.81
CA PRO A 298 -5.56 3.63 2.60
C PRO A 298 -5.38 2.37 1.74
N TRP A 299 -5.59 2.53 0.43
CA TRP A 299 -5.26 1.54 -0.59
C TRP A 299 -4.57 2.27 -1.75
N HIS A 300 -3.32 1.93 -2.02
CA HIS A 300 -2.46 2.64 -2.97
C HIS A 300 -2.13 1.81 -4.22
N SER A 301 -2.80 0.68 -4.38
CA SER A 301 -2.68 -0.20 -5.55
C SER A 301 -4.01 -0.24 -6.31
N ASP A 302 -3.98 -0.86 -7.47
CA ASP A 302 -5.18 -1.10 -8.26
C ASP A 302 -6.06 -2.23 -7.67
N ARG A 303 -7.18 -2.55 -8.32
CA ARG A 303 -8.11 -3.61 -7.90
C ARG A 303 -7.83 -4.96 -8.55
N SER A 304 -6.68 -5.15 -9.19
CA SER A 304 -6.25 -6.42 -9.77
C SER A 304 -5.54 -7.32 -8.75
N GLN A 305 -5.20 -6.78 -7.58
CA GLN A 305 -4.50 -7.52 -6.52
C GLN A 305 -5.37 -8.66 -6.00
N THR A 306 -4.77 -9.83 -5.80
CA THR A 306 -5.46 -11.05 -5.39
C THR A 306 -5.06 -11.51 -3.99
N THR A 307 -5.89 -12.37 -3.39
CA THR A 307 -5.59 -12.94 -2.07
C THR A 307 -4.51 -14.01 -2.09
N VAL A 308 -4.06 -14.46 -3.25
CA VAL A 308 -2.95 -15.40 -3.40
C VAL A 308 -1.76 -14.67 -3.97
N MET A 309 -0.64 -14.68 -3.23
CA MET A 309 0.61 -14.04 -3.58
C MET A 309 1.65 -15.11 -3.87
N GLU A 310 2.32 -15.04 -5.01
CA GLU A 310 3.36 -15.97 -5.41
C GLU A 310 4.72 -15.26 -5.34
N PHE A 311 5.50 -15.58 -4.32
CA PHE A 311 6.86 -15.10 -4.14
C PHE A 311 7.79 -16.25 -3.81
N ASP A 312 8.98 -16.24 -4.38
CA ASP A 312 10.00 -17.26 -4.11
C ASP A 312 10.50 -17.16 -2.68
N LYS A 313 10.67 -18.30 -2.03
CA LYS A 313 11.40 -18.36 -0.76
C LYS A 313 12.87 -18.01 -1.03
N PRO A 314 13.53 -17.17 -0.19
CA PRO A 314 14.94 -16.85 -0.35
C PRO A 314 15.81 -18.12 -0.42
N LYS A 315 16.69 -18.18 -1.44
CA LYS A 315 17.46 -19.40 -1.79
C LYS A 315 18.53 -19.80 -0.78
N LYS A 316 18.94 -18.90 0.12
CA LYS A 316 19.97 -19.13 1.11
C LYS A 316 19.55 -18.51 2.44
N ASN A 317 19.06 -19.31 3.36
CA ASN A 317 19.06 -18.91 4.75
C ASN A 317 18.90 -20.12 5.68
N ASP A 318 19.93 -20.95 5.76
CA ASP A 318 20.01 -22.02 6.78
C ASP A 318 20.04 -21.44 8.19
N LEU A 319 20.40 -20.16 8.31
CA LEU A 319 20.48 -19.42 9.59
C LEU A 319 19.15 -18.82 10.02
N HIS A 320 18.24 -18.50 9.09
CA HIS A 320 16.94 -17.85 9.36
C HIS A 320 15.84 -18.46 8.47
N PRO A 321 15.48 -19.73 8.66
CA PRO A 321 14.63 -20.48 7.72
C PRO A 321 13.18 -20.00 7.65
N THR A 322 12.72 -19.20 8.61
CA THR A 322 11.34 -18.65 8.69
C THR A 322 11.20 -17.24 8.15
N MET A 323 12.30 -16.65 7.63
CA MET A 323 12.31 -15.27 7.16
C MET A 323 11.38 -15.08 5.96
N LYS A 324 10.59 -13.99 5.98
CA LYS A 324 9.76 -13.58 4.86
C LYS A 324 10.60 -12.93 3.75
N PRO A 325 10.31 -13.20 2.46
CA PRO A 325 10.97 -12.51 1.35
C PRO A 325 10.74 -11.00 1.43
N VAL A 326 11.81 -10.22 1.34
CA VAL A 326 11.72 -8.75 1.42
C VAL A 326 10.86 -8.18 0.28
N GLU A 327 10.95 -8.76 -0.93
CA GLU A 327 10.14 -8.37 -2.09
C GLU A 327 8.63 -8.48 -1.81
N MET A 328 8.19 -9.55 -1.12
CA MET A 328 6.80 -9.70 -0.71
C MET A 328 6.37 -8.63 0.29
N LEU A 329 7.23 -8.29 1.25
CA LEU A 329 6.92 -7.22 2.21
C LEU A 329 6.88 -5.86 1.53
N VAL A 330 7.78 -5.58 0.57
CA VAL A 330 7.75 -4.39 -0.29
C VAL A 330 6.41 -4.28 -1.03
N TYR A 331 5.92 -5.39 -1.60
CA TYR A 331 4.61 -5.43 -2.26
C TYR A 331 3.47 -5.02 -1.29
N LEU A 332 3.44 -5.59 -0.07
CA LEU A 332 2.41 -5.25 0.92
C LEU A 332 2.52 -3.80 1.40
N LEU A 333 3.74 -3.29 1.59
CA LEU A 333 4.00 -1.89 1.96
C LEU A 333 3.45 -0.93 0.89
N LYS A 334 3.75 -1.19 -0.38
CA LYS A 334 3.28 -0.36 -1.50
C LYS A 334 1.76 -0.33 -1.63
N ASN A 335 1.09 -1.46 -1.36
CA ASN A 335 -0.37 -1.55 -1.42
C ASN A 335 -1.06 -0.71 -0.33
N SER A 336 -0.46 -0.59 0.86
CA SER A 336 -1.17 -0.09 2.06
C SER A 336 -0.48 1.06 2.78
N SER A 337 0.59 1.62 2.22
CA SER A 337 1.30 2.79 2.79
C SER A 337 1.98 3.61 1.71
N LYS A 338 2.35 4.84 2.05
CA LYS A 338 3.09 5.77 1.20
C LYS A 338 4.53 5.92 1.69
N ARG A 339 5.40 6.47 0.83
CA ARG A 339 6.75 6.89 1.21
C ARG A 339 6.68 7.89 2.36
N GLY A 340 7.51 7.71 3.38
CA GLY A 340 7.49 8.52 4.60
C GLY A 340 6.55 8.01 5.68
N ASP A 341 5.59 7.13 5.37
CA ASP A 341 4.67 6.58 6.35
C ASP A 341 5.40 5.72 7.40
N LEU A 342 4.87 5.73 8.61
CA LEU A 342 5.38 4.95 9.71
C LEU A 342 4.77 3.54 9.72
N VAL A 343 5.64 2.55 9.60
CA VAL A 343 5.31 1.12 9.65
C VAL A 343 5.77 0.55 10.99
N MET A 344 4.87 -0.13 11.68
CA MET A 344 5.16 -0.82 12.93
C MET A 344 5.30 -2.31 12.70
N ASP A 345 6.32 -2.93 13.31
CA ASP A 345 6.51 -4.37 13.39
C ASP A 345 6.89 -4.76 14.81
N THR A 346 5.96 -5.40 15.52
CA THR A 346 6.12 -5.75 16.93
C THR A 346 6.83 -7.10 17.18
N PHE A 347 7.24 -7.79 16.08
CA PHE A 347 7.97 -9.06 16.12
C PHE A 347 9.01 -9.07 14.99
N GLY A 348 10.05 -8.25 15.16
CA GLY A 348 11.02 -7.92 14.11
C GLY A 348 11.85 -9.08 13.57
N GLY A 349 12.08 -10.11 14.38
CA GLY A 349 12.88 -11.27 14.00
C GLY A 349 14.25 -10.86 13.44
N SER A 350 14.53 -11.23 12.19
CA SER A 350 15.76 -10.83 11.48
C SER A 350 15.68 -9.46 10.79
N GLY A 351 14.58 -8.71 10.91
CA GLY A 351 14.43 -7.33 10.40
C GLY A 351 13.99 -7.21 8.94
N SER A 352 13.30 -8.20 8.38
CA SER A 352 12.87 -8.13 6.97
C SER A 352 11.94 -6.95 6.69
N THR A 353 11.00 -6.64 7.60
CA THR A 353 10.12 -5.46 7.49
C THR A 353 10.93 -4.16 7.49
N LEU A 354 11.97 -4.06 8.30
CA LEU A 354 12.83 -2.88 8.37
C LEU A 354 13.60 -2.68 7.06
N ILE A 355 14.15 -3.75 6.47
CA ILE A 355 14.83 -3.68 5.16
C ILE A 355 13.85 -3.28 4.06
N ALA A 356 12.62 -3.83 4.04
CA ALA A 356 11.60 -3.43 3.09
C ALA A 356 11.22 -1.94 3.23
N CYS A 357 11.16 -1.42 4.47
CA CYS A 357 10.94 0.00 4.74
C CYS A 357 12.10 0.87 4.26
N GLU A 358 13.36 0.48 4.51
CA GLU A 358 14.54 1.20 4.02
C GLU A 358 14.53 1.27 2.48
N GLN A 359 14.26 0.15 1.78
CA GLN A 359 14.18 0.11 0.32
C GLN A 359 13.11 1.03 -0.27
N THR A 360 12.01 1.19 0.44
CA THR A 360 10.82 1.90 -0.04
C THR A 360 10.64 3.29 0.57
N GLY A 361 11.60 3.74 1.39
CA GLY A 361 11.57 5.05 2.04
C GLY A 361 10.45 5.23 3.06
N ARG A 362 9.94 4.12 3.65
CA ARG A 362 9.07 4.14 4.83
C ARG A 362 9.91 4.23 6.08
N VAL A 363 9.30 4.66 7.18
CA VAL A 363 9.94 4.69 8.50
C VAL A 363 9.48 3.48 9.29
N CYS A 364 10.43 2.65 9.78
CA CYS A 364 10.10 1.46 10.56
C CYS A 364 10.27 1.71 12.05
N ARG A 365 9.28 1.26 12.83
CA ARG A 365 9.38 1.07 14.28
C ARG A 365 9.26 -0.43 14.53
N THR A 366 10.39 -1.07 14.84
CA THR A 366 10.41 -2.52 15.06
C THR A 366 10.83 -2.89 16.48
N MET A 367 10.32 -4.01 16.96
CA MET A 367 10.62 -4.55 18.28
C MET A 367 11.04 -6.00 18.16
N GLU A 368 12.04 -6.39 18.95
CA GLU A 368 12.49 -7.77 19.04
C GLU A 368 12.83 -8.09 20.50
N LEU A 369 12.42 -9.27 20.95
CA LEU A 369 12.58 -9.70 22.33
C LEU A 369 13.99 -10.20 22.62
N ASP A 370 14.60 -10.95 21.68
CA ASP A 370 15.93 -11.53 21.85
C ASP A 370 17.02 -10.51 21.50
N PRO A 371 17.90 -10.14 22.48
CA PRO A 371 19.00 -9.22 22.22
C PRO A 371 19.94 -9.65 21.08
N LYS A 372 20.11 -10.96 20.86
CA LYS A 372 20.94 -11.47 19.76
C LYS A 372 20.31 -11.19 18.40
N TYR A 373 18.99 -11.30 18.30
CA TYR A 373 18.25 -10.94 17.09
C TYR A 373 18.19 -9.43 16.89
N CYS A 374 18.17 -8.63 17.96
CA CYS A 374 18.37 -7.19 17.86
C CYS A 374 19.72 -6.85 17.18
N ASP A 375 20.81 -7.56 17.52
CA ASP A 375 22.10 -7.39 16.85
C ASP A 375 22.05 -7.83 15.38
N VAL A 376 21.32 -8.91 15.06
CA VAL A 376 21.09 -9.32 13.66
C VAL A 376 20.42 -8.20 12.87
N VAL A 377 19.35 -7.60 13.40
CA VAL A 377 18.62 -6.49 12.75
C VAL A 377 19.53 -5.29 12.54
N ARG A 378 20.26 -4.87 13.57
CA ARG A 378 21.17 -3.72 13.55
C ARG A 378 22.27 -3.91 12.51
N LYS A 379 22.94 -5.06 12.56
CA LYS A 379 24.03 -5.40 11.63
C LYS A 379 23.53 -5.53 10.21
N ARG A 380 22.44 -6.25 9.98
CA ARG A 380 21.82 -6.41 8.65
C ARG A 380 21.48 -5.07 8.01
N TRP A 381 20.83 -4.17 8.76
CA TRP A 381 20.50 -2.84 8.23
C TRP A 381 21.76 -2.02 7.92
N ALA A 382 22.76 -2.04 8.80
CA ALA A 382 24.00 -1.31 8.58
C ALA A 382 24.76 -1.82 7.34
N GLU A 383 24.88 -3.15 7.19
CA GLU A 383 25.53 -3.77 6.03
C GLU A 383 24.72 -3.54 4.75
N PHE A 384 23.38 -3.56 4.83
CA PHE A 384 22.52 -3.23 3.69
C PHE A 384 22.72 -1.80 3.21
N LYS A 385 22.91 -0.85 4.13
CA LYS A 385 23.03 0.58 3.80
C LYS A 385 24.44 1.06 3.50
N PHE A 386 25.46 0.49 4.14
CA PHE A 386 26.84 0.97 4.10
C PHE A 386 27.86 -0.07 3.61
N GLY A 387 27.44 -1.26 3.26
CA GLY A 387 28.27 -2.37 2.81
C GLY A 387 28.76 -3.29 3.92
N GLU A 388 29.14 -4.51 3.53
CA GLU A 388 29.70 -5.50 4.45
C GLU A 388 30.94 -4.99 5.18
N GLY A 389 31.10 -5.38 6.45
CA GLY A 389 32.24 -5.01 7.27
C GLY A 389 32.20 -3.57 7.80
N CYS A 390 31.11 -2.83 7.61
CA CYS A 390 30.94 -1.52 8.24
C CYS A 390 30.91 -1.64 9.78
N ASP A 391 31.30 -0.57 10.50
CA ASP A 391 31.13 -0.48 11.95
C ASP A 391 29.65 -0.30 12.31
N TRP A 392 28.90 -1.42 12.34
CA TRP A 392 27.48 -1.41 12.58
C TRP A 392 27.11 -0.88 13.99
N LEU A 393 27.97 -1.03 14.99
CA LEU A 393 27.72 -0.49 16.32
C LEU A 393 27.68 1.03 16.31
N ALA A 394 28.65 1.66 15.65
CA ALA A 394 28.68 3.12 15.48
C ALA A 394 27.52 3.63 14.60
N LYS A 395 27.06 2.83 13.64
CA LYS A 395 25.95 3.19 12.72
C LYS A 395 24.55 3.02 13.35
N THR A 396 24.44 2.25 14.44
CA THR A 396 23.19 1.96 15.13
C THR A 396 23.27 2.25 16.63
N PRO A 397 23.51 3.51 17.04
CA PRO A 397 23.70 3.86 18.45
C PRO A 397 22.41 3.65 19.25
N ALA A 398 22.57 3.35 20.56
CA ALA A 398 21.46 3.42 21.50
C ALA A 398 20.98 4.87 21.66
N VAL A 399 19.66 5.06 21.74
CA VAL A 399 19.05 6.37 22.01
C VAL A 399 19.06 6.59 23.53
N CYS A 400 19.97 7.44 24.01
CA CYS A 400 19.93 7.90 25.41
C CYS A 400 18.85 8.97 25.53
N GLY A 401 17.84 8.74 26.40
CA GLY A 401 16.72 9.60 26.79
C GLY A 401 16.58 10.99 26.13
N ASP A 402 15.37 11.35 25.78
CA ASP A 402 14.84 12.66 25.33
C ASP A 402 15.87 13.78 24.98
N THR A 403 16.58 13.62 23.87
CA THR A 403 17.15 14.76 23.12
C THR A 403 16.87 14.55 21.66
N GLU A 404 15.78 15.17 21.20
CA GLU A 404 15.58 15.45 19.78
C GLU A 404 16.68 16.41 19.30
N GLU A 405 17.78 15.88 18.79
CA GLU A 405 18.63 16.66 17.89
C GLU A 405 17.98 16.61 16.50
N THR A 406 17.21 17.64 16.19
CA THR A 406 16.81 18.01 14.82
C THR A 406 18.08 18.18 14.00
N VAL A 407 18.37 17.20 13.14
CA VAL A 407 19.38 17.37 12.10
C VAL A 407 18.74 18.19 10.98
N SER A 408 19.20 19.43 10.87
CA SER A 408 18.96 20.38 9.78
C SER A 408 19.60 19.89 8.48
#